data_af4219d4491a1674c0673c425ca06468
#
_entry.id   af4219d4491a1674c0673c425ca06468
#
_cell.length_a   1.000
_cell.length_b   1.000
_cell.length_c   1.000
_cell.angle_alpha   90.00
_cell.angle_beta   90.00
_cell.angle_gamma   90.00
#
_symmetry.space_group_name_H-M   'P 1'
#
loop_
_entity.id
_entity.type
_entity.pdbx_description
1 polymer ?
#
loop_
_entity_poly.entity_id
_entity_poly.type
_entity_poly.pdbx_seq_one_letter_code
_entity_poly.pdbx_strand_id
1 'polypeptide(L)'
;FLCSTGGALAALALPAALGHTVDRLVSGGPVPWSGLLLCAALTLAETGFDAAAAVTGTTTTARLTASLRTRTAARILAAEPRRALALPTGDLTARLTARTADAASAPVTAAGAVAGVLLPLGALVGLLLIDVWTAAALLLGAPLLVVLLRTFTRHTADAGADYQRAQSLIAHRLTEALEGADTIRAARTGAREHRRVLEPLAALADHGRRTWTVYGRAVGRSGLLLPLLMLLVLAVAGLRLGAGAIGVGELVAASRYASLAVGIGALTGALGSLARSRAAARSLDPLLTLAPLPHRGLGPVPDAPGHLELRDVGVEQDGRPLLTGVHLTVPGGTSLAVVGRSGSGKSQLAAVAGRLLDPDTGSVLLDGVPLAGMEPARLRREVAYAFARPALLGTTVEDTIAHGPWTAPPDAVREAARAARADGFLALLPYGYATPVADAPLSGGERQRLGLARAFAHPGRLLILDDALSSLDTVTEHHVRRALDARAGRCTRIIVAHRLSSAARADRVAWLEDGRLRATGRHDELWQDPEYRALFSTDTPSSRTAAETR
;
A
#
# COMPACT_ATOMS: atom_id res chain seq x y z
N PHE A 1 15.06 -16.66 18.23
CA PHE A 1 14.74 -16.97 19.64
C PHE A 1 15.89 -17.73 20.31
N LEU A 2 16.26 -18.93 19.87
CA LEU A 2 17.36 -19.74 20.47
C LEU A 2 18.67 -18.97 20.59
N CYS A 3 19.07 -18.23 19.56
CA CYS A 3 20.29 -17.42 19.62
C CYS A 3 20.19 -16.31 20.70
N SER A 4 19.07 -15.56 20.75
CA SER A 4 18.90 -14.49 21.74
C SER A 4 18.84 -15.02 23.17
N THR A 5 18.21 -16.18 23.39
CA THR A 5 18.20 -16.83 24.73
C THR A 5 19.56 -17.42 25.09
N GLY A 6 20.28 -18.00 24.13
CA GLY A 6 21.64 -18.51 24.31
C GLY A 6 22.62 -17.41 24.70
N GLY A 7 22.57 -16.26 24.02
CA GLY A 7 23.37 -15.07 24.36
C GLY A 7 23.06 -14.56 25.77
N ALA A 8 21.76 -14.44 26.13
CA ALA A 8 21.37 -14.02 27.46
C ALA A 8 21.85 -14.97 28.58
N LEU A 9 21.82 -16.28 28.34
CA LEU A 9 22.32 -17.27 29.29
C LEU A 9 23.83 -17.20 29.45
N ALA A 10 24.57 -17.02 28.35
CA ALA A 10 26.03 -16.82 28.38
C ALA A 10 26.42 -15.55 29.14
N ALA A 11 25.68 -14.45 28.88
CA ALA A 11 25.85 -13.18 29.59
C ALA A 11 25.55 -13.29 31.10
N LEU A 12 24.57 -14.11 31.50
CA LEU A 12 24.24 -14.36 32.90
C LEU A 12 25.26 -15.28 33.62
N ALA A 13 25.88 -16.22 32.91
CA ALA A 13 26.88 -17.12 33.47
C ALA A 13 28.24 -16.44 33.66
N LEU A 14 28.55 -15.45 32.83
CA LEU A 14 29.88 -14.78 32.82
C LEU A 14 30.23 -14.09 34.14
N PRO A 15 29.35 -13.33 34.86
CA PRO A 15 29.70 -12.69 36.13
C PRO A 15 30.06 -13.72 37.21
N ALA A 16 29.34 -14.84 37.31
CA ALA A 16 29.65 -15.89 38.28
C ALA A 16 31.01 -16.56 37.98
N ALA A 17 31.29 -16.89 36.71
CA ALA A 17 32.57 -17.45 36.30
C ALA A 17 33.73 -16.49 36.58
N LEU A 18 33.52 -15.20 36.31
CA LEU A 18 34.51 -14.15 36.55
C LEU A 18 34.80 -14.00 38.06
N GLY A 19 33.73 -13.92 38.88
CA GLY A 19 33.84 -13.82 40.33
C GLY A 19 34.63 -14.98 40.92
N HIS A 20 34.29 -16.21 40.57
CA HIS A 20 35.02 -17.39 41.04
C HIS A 20 36.48 -17.42 40.58
N THR A 21 36.76 -16.94 39.38
CA THR A 21 38.13 -16.84 38.85
C THR A 21 38.94 -15.79 39.63
N VAL A 22 38.37 -14.65 39.96
CA VAL A 22 38.97 -13.59 40.75
C VAL A 22 39.26 -14.06 42.18
N ASP A 23 38.35 -14.74 42.85
CA ASP A 23 38.56 -15.25 44.21
C ASP A 23 39.72 -16.25 44.28
N ARG A 24 39.88 -17.12 43.25
CA ARG A 24 41.04 -18.01 43.14
C ARG A 24 42.35 -17.28 42.93
N LEU A 25 42.35 -16.18 42.16
CA LEU A 25 43.54 -15.35 41.95
C LEU A 25 43.96 -14.62 43.24
N VAL A 26 42.98 -14.08 43.99
CA VAL A 26 43.21 -13.34 45.22
C VAL A 26 43.70 -14.24 46.35
N SER A 27 43.24 -15.52 46.37
CA SER A 27 43.68 -16.51 47.38
C SER A 27 45.15 -16.97 47.25
N GLY A 28 45.92 -16.46 46.25
CA GLY A 28 47.36 -16.72 46.07
C GLY A 28 47.69 -18.12 45.52
N GLY A 29 46.71 -18.82 44.92
CA GLY A 29 46.88 -20.11 44.27
C GLY A 29 47.52 -20.03 42.88
N PRO A 30 47.79 -21.16 42.23
CA PRO A 30 48.25 -21.18 40.84
C PRO A 30 47.22 -20.51 39.91
N VAL A 31 47.67 -19.89 38.82
CA VAL A 31 46.81 -19.19 37.85
C VAL A 31 45.65 -20.08 37.39
N PRO A 32 44.38 -19.69 37.60
CA PRO A 32 43.23 -20.52 37.28
C PRO A 32 42.91 -20.50 35.77
N TRP A 33 43.76 -21.14 34.95
CA TRP A 33 43.64 -21.17 33.49
C TRP A 33 42.26 -21.69 33.04
N SER A 34 41.68 -22.66 33.75
CA SER A 34 40.34 -23.17 33.46
C SER A 34 39.24 -22.11 33.61
N GLY A 35 39.34 -21.25 34.63
CA GLY A 35 38.41 -20.15 34.85
C GLY A 35 38.54 -19.06 33.78
N LEU A 36 39.79 -18.71 33.44
CA LEU A 36 40.08 -17.74 32.37
C LEU A 36 39.56 -18.23 31.01
N LEU A 37 39.83 -19.51 30.68
CA LEU A 37 39.29 -20.12 29.46
C LEU A 37 37.76 -20.18 29.43
N LEU A 38 37.12 -20.46 30.58
CA LEU A 38 35.67 -20.42 30.68
C LEU A 38 35.11 -19.01 30.46
N CYS A 39 35.71 -17.97 31.07
CA CYS A 39 35.30 -16.58 30.81
C CYS A 39 35.48 -16.19 29.35
N ALA A 40 36.58 -16.58 28.72
CA ALA A 40 36.82 -16.34 27.29
C ALA A 40 35.80 -17.08 26.43
N ALA A 41 35.52 -18.34 26.75
CA ALA A 41 34.53 -19.14 26.02
C ALA A 41 33.10 -18.56 26.14
N LEU A 42 32.71 -18.10 27.35
CA LEU A 42 31.41 -17.46 27.56
C LEU A 42 31.29 -16.13 26.80
N THR A 43 32.34 -15.31 26.78
CA THR A 43 32.36 -14.05 26.02
C THR A 43 32.27 -14.30 24.51
N LEU A 44 33.01 -15.31 24.01
CA LEU A 44 32.93 -15.73 22.60
C LEU A 44 31.56 -16.31 22.25
N ALA A 45 30.96 -17.06 23.18
CA ALA A 45 29.60 -17.59 22.98
C ALA A 45 28.54 -16.48 22.95
N GLU A 46 28.62 -15.50 23.88
CA GLU A 46 27.73 -14.33 23.91
C GLU A 46 27.80 -13.58 22.59
N THR A 47 29.00 -13.16 22.17
CA THR A 47 29.21 -12.42 20.91
C THR A 47 28.82 -13.23 19.69
N GLY A 48 29.09 -14.54 19.69
CA GLY A 48 28.67 -15.45 18.61
C GLY A 48 27.17 -15.60 18.50
N PHE A 49 26.48 -15.74 19.63
CA PHE A 49 25.01 -15.79 19.66
C PHE A 49 24.36 -14.48 19.26
N ASP A 50 24.94 -13.34 19.68
CA ASP A 50 24.44 -12.02 19.30
C ASP A 50 24.62 -11.75 17.80
N ALA A 51 25.76 -12.11 17.24
CA ALA A 51 26.00 -12.04 15.80
C ALA A 51 25.02 -12.94 15.02
N ALA A 52 24.82 -14.18 15.49
CA ALA A 52 23.87 -15.12 14.89
C ALA A 52 22.42 -14.60 15.00
N ALA A 53 22.04 -14.01 16.14
CA ALA A 53 20.74 -13.39 16.34
C ALA A 53 20.52 -12.21 15.40
N ALA A 54 21.52 -11.36 15.20
CA ALA A 54 21.48 -10.22 14.28
C ALA A 54 21.30 -10.69 12.83
N VAL A 55 22.10 -11.66 12.36
CA VAL A 55 22.01 -12.20 10.99
C VAL A 55 20.69 -12.92 10.76
N THR A 56 20.27 -13.80 11.66
CA THR A 56 19.00 -14.53 11.54
C THR A 56 17.80 -13.60 11.67
N GLY A 57 17.88 -12.60 12.52
CA GLY A 57 16.84 -11.59 12.71
C GLY A 57 16.64 -10.74 11.45
N THR A 58 17.70 -10.20 10.87
CA THR A 58 17.64 -9.39 9.65
C THR A 58 17.17 -10.20 8.44
N THR A 59 17.68 -11.41 8.26
CA THR A 59 17.26 -12.28 7.15
C THR A 59 15.80 -12.72 7.30
N THR A 60 15.35 -13.03 8.50
CA THR A 60 13.93 -13.38 8.77
C THR A 60 13.02 -12.19 8.48
N THR A 61 13.36 -11.00 8.96
CA THR A 61 12.59 -9.77 8.69
C THR A 61 12.53 -9.48 7.21
N ALA A 62 13.64 -9.60 6.48
CA ALA A 62 13.69 -9.38 5.02
C ALA A 62 12.77 -10.37 4.26
N ARG A 63 12.84 -11.68 4.59
CA ARG A 63 11.99 -12.72 3.98
C ARG A 63 10.50 -12.50 4.27
N LEU A 64 10.16 -12.17 5.51
CA LEU A 64 8.77 -11.87 5.89
C LEU A 64 8.25 -10.60 5.21
N THR A 65 9.09 -9.55 5.11
CA THR A 65 8.75 -8.32 4.39
C THR A 65 8.46 -8.62 2.93
N ALA A 66 9.32 -9.37 2.24
CA ALA A 66 9.09 -9.78 0.86
C ALA A 66 7.80 -10.60 0.71
N SER A 67 7.58 -11.58 1.58
CA SER A 67 6.37 -12.41 1.57
C SER A 67 5.09 -11.59 1.80
N LEU A 68 5.09 -10.66 2.78
CA LEU A 68 3.96 -9.78 3.06
C LEU A 68 3.69 -8.84 1.88
N ARG A 69 4.72 -8.24 1.29
CA ARG A 69 4.59 -7.38 0.09
C ARG A 69 3.96 -8.14 -1.06
N THR A 70 4.50 -9.32 -1.38
CA THR A 70 3.98 -10.14 -2.48
C THR A 70 2.52 -10.53 -2.25
N ARG A 71 2.19 -11.01 -1.04
CA ARG A 71 0.81 -11.40 -0.70
C ARG A 71 -0.14 -10.21 -0.74
N THR A 72 0.24 -9.06 -0.17
CA THR A 72 -0.60 -7.87 -0.14
C THR A 72 -0.81 -7.32 -1.55
N ALA A 73 0.26 -7.23 -2.36
CA ALA A 73 0.15 -6.80 -3.76
C ALA A 73 -0.74 -7.75 -4.58
N ALA A 74 -0.55 -9.07 -4.44
CA ALA A 74 -1.38 -10.06 -5.11
C ALA A 74 -2.87 -9.92 -4.71
N ARG A 75 -3.17 -9.67 -3.43
CA ARG A 75 -4.55 -9.44 -2.96
C ARG A 75 -5.17 -8.17 -3.53
N ILE A 76 -4.42 -7.06 -3.53
CA ILE A 76 -4.87 -5.79 -4.12
C ILE A 76 -5.18 -5.96 -5.60
N LEU A 77 -4.29 -6.62 -6.36
CA LEU A 77 -4.47 -6.83 -7.80
C LEU A 77 -5.57 -7.84 -8.15
N ALA A 78 -5.85 -8.80 -7.27
CA ALA A 78 -6.93 -9.78 -7.46
C ALA A 78 -8.29 -9.28 -6.97
N ALA A 79 -8.32 -8.23 -6.18
CA ALA A 79 -9.56 -7.66 -5.64
C ALA A 79 -10.31 -6.87 -6.72
N GLU A 80 -11.59 -6.67 -6.47
CA GLU A 80 -12.42 -5.76 -7.27
C GLU A 80 -11.81 -4.35 -7.25
N PRO A 81 -11.60 -3.70 -8.43
CA PRO A 81 -10.95 -2.39 -8.51
C PRO A 81 -11.56 -1.33 -7.59
N ARG A 82 -12.90 -1.32 -7.46
CA ARG A 82 -13.63 -0.40 -6.58
C ARG A 82 -13.21 -0.54 -5.12
N ARG A 83 -13.07 -1.77 -4.62
CA ARG A 83 -12.67 -2.05 -3.23
C ARG A 83 -11.18 -1.79 -3.01
N ALA A 84 -10.36 -2.14 -3.99
CA ALA A 84 -8.93 -1.89 -3.94
C ALA A 84 -8.61 -0.39 -3.93
N LEU A 85 -9.33 0.43 -4.71
CA LEU A 85 -9.15 1.88 -4.84
C LEU A 85 -9.97 2.70 -3.83
N ALA A 86 -10.67 2.08 -2.89
CA ALA A 86 -11.33 2.78 -1.79
C ALA A 86 -10.32 3.53 -0.89
N LEU A 87 -9.06 3.08 -0.87
CA LEU A 87 -7.97 3.75 -0.18
C LEU A 87 -7.19 4.66 -1.14
N PRO A 88 -6.74 5.83 -0.69
CA PRO A 88 -5.87 6.70 -1.48
C PRO A 88 -4.59 5.97 -1.90
N THR A 89 -4.12 6.19 -3.13
CA THR A 89 -2.93 5.52 -3.69
C THR A 89 -1.68 5.71 -2.83
N GLY A 90 -1.52 6.92 -2.23
CA GLY A 90 -0.42 7.20 -1.30
C GLY A 90 -0.47 6.34 -0.03
N ASP A 91 -1.66 6.07 0.52
CA ASP A 91 -1.81 5.19 1.69
C ASP A 91 -1.52 3.72 1.33
N LEU A 92 -1.98 3.26 0.16
CA LEU A 92 -1.64 1.92 -0.35
C LEU A 92 -0.11 1.75 -0.51
N THR A 93 0.55 2.75 -1.08
CA THR A 93 2.02 2.74 -1.25
C THR A 93 2.73 2.71 0.09
N ALA A 94 2.32 3.54 1.06
CA ALA A 94 2.89 3.57 2.40
C ALA A 94 2.69 2.23 3.14
N ARG A 95 1.54 1.59 3.00
CA ARG A 95 1.26 0.27 3.58
C ARG A 95 2.12 -0.82 2.96
N LEU A 96 2.29 -0.83 1.63
CA LEU A 96 3.11 -1.81 0.92
C LEU A 96 4.61 -1.64 1.20
N THR A 97 5.10 -0.41 1.40
CA THR A 97 6.54 -0.14 1.58
C THR A 97 6.95 -0.16 3.04
N ALA A 98 6.43 0.74 3.86
CA ALA A 98 6.85 0.93 5.25
C ALA A 98 6.15 -0.03 6.23
N ARG A 99 4.80 -0.13 6.16
CA ARG A 99 4.04 -0.94 7.14
C ARG A 99 4.31 -2.44 7.05
N THR A 100 4.60 -2.95 5.85
CA THR A 100 5.01 -4.37 5.69
C THR A 100 6.34 -4.67 6.39
N ALA A 101 7.31 -3.75 6.37
CA ALA A 101 8.59 -3.91 7.05
C ALA A 101 8.41 -3.86 8.58
N ASP A 102 7.63 -2.88 9.07
CA ASP A 102 7.31 -2.76 10.50
C ASP A 102 6.57 -4.01 11.02
N ALA A 103 5.58 -4.51 10.29
CA ALA A 103 4.84 -5.71 10.66
C ALA A 103 5.72 -6.97 10.65
N ALA A 104 6.61 -7.09 9.64
CA ALA A 104 7.53 -8.22 9.50
C ALA A 104 8.58 -8.29 10.63
N SER A 105 8.88 -7.18 11.29
CA SER A 105 9.81 -7.13 12.43
C SER A 105 9.24 -7.73 13.72
N ALA A 106 7.91 -7.94 13.83
CA ALA A 106 7.23 -8.39 15.04
C ALA A 106 7.84 -9.66 15.69
N PRO A 107 8.13 -10.76 14.95
CA PRO A 107 8.69 -11.97 15.56
C PRO A 107 10.08 -11.76 16.16
N VAL A 108 10.92 -10.98 15.47
CA VAL A 108 12.30 -10.67 15.93
C VAL A 108 12.26 -9.77 17.16
N THR A 109 11.39 -8.75 17.13
CA THR A 109 11.17 -7.84 18.25
C THR A 109 10.60 -8.58 19.48
N ALA A 110 9.67 -9.52 19.27
CA ALA A 110 9.13 -10.35 20.36
C ALA A 110 10.21 -11.24 20.97
N ALA A 111 11.06 -11.85 20.16
CA ALA A 111 12.20 -12.64 20.65
C ALA A 111 13.21 -11.79 21.43
N GLY A 112 13.51 -10.59 20.95
CA GLY A 112 14.34 -9.61 21.66
C GLY A 112 13.72 -9.12 22.96
N ALA A 113 12.40 -8.93 23.01
CA ALA A 113 11.69 -8.57 24.25
C ALA A 113 11.78 -9.66 25.32
N VAL A 114 11.66 -10.93 24.94
CA VAL A 114 11.83 -12.07 25.86
C VAL A 114 13.25 -12.10 26.43
N ALA A 115 14.28 -11.98 25.59
CA ALA A 115 15.67 -11.91 26.03
C ALA A 115 15.92 -10.68 26.94
N GLY A 116 15.30 -9.54 26.57
CA GLY A 116 15.35 -8.30 27.35
C GLY A 116 14.69 -8.38 28.73
N VAL A 117 13.78 -9.33 28.96
CA VAL A 117 13.22 -9.64 30.29
C VAL A 117 14.08 -10.66 31.02
N LEU A 118 14.57 -11.68 30.32
CA LEU A 118 15.33 -12.78 30.91
C LEU A 118 16.64 -12.27 31.55
N LEU A 119 17.32 -11.34 30.91
CA LEU A 119 18.60 -10.84 31.35
C LEU A 119 18.52 -10.08 32.70
N PRO A 120 17.65 -9.05 32.89
CA PRO A 120 17.52 -8.38 34.19
C PRO A 120 16.99 -9.28 35.31
N LEU A 121 16.03 -10.18 35.00
CA LEU A 121 15.51 -11.12 35.99
C LEU A 121 16.58 -12.14 36.43
N GLY A 122 17.32 -12.70 35.48
CA GLY A 122 18.42 -13.60 35.77
C GLY A 122 19.54 -12.92 36.56
N ALA A 123 19.85 -11.65 36.22
CA ALA A 123 20.83 -10.86 36.97
C ALA A 123 20.39 -10.58 38.41
N LEU A 124 19.09 -10.31 38.64
CA LEU A 124 18.53 -10.16 39.99
C LEU A 124 18.65 -11.47 40.77
N VAL A 125 18.34 -12.60 40.16
CA VAL A 125 18.52 -13.93 40.79
C VAL A 125 19.99 -14.17 41.11
N GLY A 126 20.91 -13.83 40.17
CA GLY A 126 22.37 -13.92 40.40
C GLY A 126 22.83 -13.10 41.62
N LEU A 127 22.33 -11.85 41.74
CA LEU A 127 22.58 -11.01 42.93
C LEU A 127 22.04 -11.62 44.20
N LEU A 128 20.83 -12.17 44.17
CA LEU A 128 20.19 -12.81 45.32
C LEU A 128 20.97 -14.05 45.82
N LEU A 129 21.57 -14.79 44.90
CA LEU A 129 22.39 -15.95 45.20
C LEU A 129 23.75 -15.58 45.82
N ILE A 130 24.27 -14.36 45.52
CA ILE A 130 25.50 -13.84 46.12
C ILE A 130 25.19 -13.33 47.52
N ASP A 131 24.29 -12.33 47.62
CA ASP A 131 23.93 -11.74 48.92
C ASP A 131 22.55 -11.06 48.84
N VAL A 132 21.70 -11.36 49.83
CA VAL A 132 20.30 -10.84 49.90
C VAL A 132 20.30 -9.31 50.07
N TRP A 133 21.25 -8.72 50.78
CA TRP A 133 21.30 -7.27 51.01
C TRP A 133 21.70 -6.49 49.75
N THR A 134 22.60 -7.03 48.94
CA THR A 134 22.95 -6.44 47.63
C THR A 134 21.80 -6.49 46.66
N ALA A 135 21.05 -7.59 46.64
CA ALA A 135 19.81 -7.70 45.86
C ALA A 135 18.72 -6.73 46.39
N ALA A 136 18.59 -6.59 47.71
CA ALA A 136 17.63 -5.65 48.32
C ALA A 136 17.98 -4.19 47.96
N ALA A 137 19.25 -3.82 47.92
CA ALA A 137 19.68 -2.49 47.51
C ALA A 137 19.25 -2.18 46.04
N LEU A 138 19.40 -3.15 45.15
CA LEU A 138 18.90 -3.02 43.77
C LEU A 138 17.36 -2.91 43.71
N LEU A 139 16.66 -3.76 44.43
CA LEU A 139 15.19 -3.77 44.48
C LEU A 139 14.62 -2.48 45.07
N LEU A 140 15.28 -1.85 46.03
CA LEU A 140 14.87 -0.55 46.57
C LEU A 140 14.89 0.57 45.51
N GLY A 141 15.85 0.54 44.59
CA GLY A 141 15.93 1.51 43.50
C GLY A 141 15.06 1.17 42.29
N ALA A 142 14.69 -0.08 42.10
CA ALA A 142 13.93 -0.55 40.95
C ALA A 142 12.57 0.15 40.74
N PRO A 143 11.72 0.40 41.76
CA PRO A 143 10.45 1.12 41.58
C PRO A 143 10.65 2.53 41.01
N LEU A 144 11.64 3.25 41.52
CA LEU A 144 11.96 4.59 41.04
C LEU A 144 12.39 4.57 39.56
N LEU A 145 13.18 3.58 39.16
CA LEU A 145 13.58 3.37 37.78
C LEU A 145 12.36 3.05 36.89
N VAL A 146 11.47 2.19 37.31
CA VAL A 146 10.23 1.83 36.61
C VAL A 146 9.30 3.04 36.43
N VAL A 147 9.12 3.84 37.45
CA VAL A 147 8.30 5.08 37.37
C VAL A 147 8.93 6.07 36.38
N LEU A 148 10.24 6.28 36.48
CA LEU A 148 10.96 7.17 35.57
C LEU A 148 10.80 6.71 34.12
N LEU A 149 10.96 5.43 33.88
CA LEU A 149 10.88 4.83 32.54
C LEU A 149 9.48 4.89 31.95
N ARG A 150 8.44 4.59 32.75
CA ARG A 150 7.03 4.73 32.32
C ARG A 150 6.67 6.18 31.98
N THR A 151 7.12 7.12 32.81
CA THR A 151 6.88 8.55 32.58
C THR A 151 7.56 9.02 31.30
N PHE A 152 8.81 8.58 31.08
CA PHE A 152 9.55 8.86 29.85
C PHE A 152 8.87 8.33 28.59
N THR A 153 8.48 7.05 28.60
CA THR A 153 7.88 6.42 27.40
C THR A 153 6.55 7.06 27.00
N ARG A 154 5.70 7.40 27.98
CA ARG A 154 4.42 8.08 27.70
C ARG A 154 4.65 9.47 27.10
N HIS A 155 5.42 10.32 27.75
CA HIS A 155 5.64 11.69 27.27
C HIS A 155 6.39 11.76 25.92
N THR A 156 7.30 10.81 25.67
CA THR A 156 8.03 10.76 24.38
C THR A 156 7.11 10.27 23.26
N ALA A 157 6.21 9.33 23.53
CA ALA A 157 5.28 8.82 22.53
C ALA A 157 4.28 9.91 22.09
N ASP A 158 3.71 10.66 23.03
CA ASP A 158 2.74 11.72 22.74
C ASP A 158 3.38 12.88 21.98
N ALA A 159 4.55 13.37 22.45
CA ALA A 159 5.26 14.45 21.80
C ALA A 159 5.75 14.06 20.38
N GLY A 160 6.16 12.80 20.18
CA GLY A 160 6.56 12.28 18.88
C GLY A 160 5.38 12.20 17.89
N ALA A 161 4.18 11.86 18.35
CA ALA A 161 2.99 11.79 17.51
C ALA A 161 2.57 13.17 16.98
N ASP A 162 2.64 14.20 17.82
CA ASP A 162 2.34 15.58 17.43
C ASP A 162 3.34 16.12 16.40
N TYR A 163 4.62 15.87 16.61
CA TYR A 163 5.69 16.21 15.67
C TYR A 163 5.45 15.56 14.30
N GLN A 164 5.15 14.25 14.28
CA GLN A 164 4.87 13.51 13.04
C GLN A 164 3.63 14.04 12.32
N ARG A 165 2.58 14.43 13.03
CA ARG A 165 1.38 15.02 12.42
C ARG A 165 1.68 16.36 11.73
N ALA A 166 2.43 17.24 12.38
CA ALA A 166 2.84 18.50 11.79
C ALA A 166 3.75 18.31 10.57
N GLN A 167 4.69 17.37 10.62
CA GLN A 167 5.55 17.02 9.49
C GLN A 167 4.76 16.47 8.30
N SER A 168 3.80 15.58 8.56
CA SER A 168 2.94 15.01 7.51
C SER A 168 2.08 16.07 6.83
N LEU A 169 1.60 17.07 7.59
CA LEU A 169 0.81 18.18 7.04
C LEU A 169 1.65 19.05 6.09
N ILE A 170 2.91 19.37 6.47
CA ILE A 170 3.82 20.11 5.58
C ILE A 170 4.09 19.30 4.30
N ALA A 171 4.39 18.00 4.42
CA ALA A 171 4.63 17.14 3.27
C ALA A 171 3.41 17.07 2.32
N HIS A 172 2.21 16.93 2.88
CA HIS A 172 0.96 16.93 2.10
C HIS A 172 0.77 18.24 1.32
N ARG A 173 0.88 19.38 2.01
CA ARG A 173 0.74 20.71 1.36
C ARG A 173 1.82 20.96 0.31
N LEU A 174 3.04 20.47 0.52
CA LEU A 174 4.12 20.57 -0.46
C LEU A 174 3.81 19.75 -1.72
N THR A 175 3.33 18.52 -1.55
CA THR A 175 2.92 17.67 -2.69
C THR A 175 1.81 18.34 -3.50
N GLU A 176 0.78 18.89 -2.83
CA GLU A 176 -0.30 19.63 -3.48
C GLU A 176 0.22 20.87 -4.25
N ALA A 177 1.18 21.60 -3.67
CA ALA A 177 1.78 22.76 -4.31
C ALA A 177 2.64 22.37 -5.53
N LEU A 178 3.33 21.24 -5.48
CA LEU A 178 4.11 20.70 -6.60
C LEU A 178 3.20 20.22 -7.75
N GLU A 179 2.11 19.53 -7.44
CA GLU A 179 1.10 19.12 -8.42
C GLU A 179 0.42 20.33 -9.08
N GLY A 180 0.22 21.41 -8.32
CA GLY A 180 -0.35 22.67 -8.81
C GLY A 180 0.66 23.70 -9.31
N ALA A 181 1.93 23.34 -9.54
CA ALA A 181 3.02 24.29 -9.79
C ALA A 181 2.76 25.23 -10.98
N ASP A 182 2.19 24.73 -12.06
CA ASP A 182 1.86 25.54 -13.25
C ASP A 182 0.75 26.55 -12.95
N THR A 183 -0.27 26.15 -12.18
CA THR A 183 -1.35 27.04 -11.74
C THR A 183 -0.80 28.14 -10.82
N ILE A 184 0.05 27.78 -9.86
CA ILE A 184 0.70 28.71 -8.95
C ILE A 184 1.55 29.74 -9.70
N ARG A 185 2.30 29.30 -10.71
CA ARG A 185 3.12 30.17 -11.58
C ARG A 185 2.24 31.10 -12.42
N ALA A 186 1.22 30.53 -13.08
CA ALA A 186 0.28 31.30 -13.91
C ALA A 186 -0.46 32.38 -13.11
N ALA A 187 -0.92 32.03 -11.90
CA ALA A 187 -1.62 32.94 -11.00
C ALA A 187 -0.67 33.86 -10.21
N ARG A 188 0.65 33.70 -10.30
CA ARG A 188 1.65 34.46 -9.50
C ARG A 188 1.43 34.40 -7.99
N THR A 189 0.91 33.26 -7.48
CA THR A 189 0.58 33.07 -6.06
C THR A 189 1.71 32.42 -5.25
N GLY A 190 2.93 32.29 -5.77
CA GLY A 190 4.05 31.59 -5.13
C GLY A 190 4.33 32.01 -3.69
N ALA A 191 4.33 33.32 -3.39
CA ALA A 191 4.54 33.83 -2.03
C ALA A 191 3.40 33.46 -1.04
N ARG A 192 2.16 33.33 -1.55
CA ARG A 192 1.01 32.87 -0.76
C ARG A 192 1.13 31.38 -0.45
N GLU A 193 1.45 30.57 -1.47
CA GLU A 193 1.60 29.12 -1.32
C GLU A 193 2.79 28.75 -0.45
N HIS A 194 3.92 29.46 -0.57
CA HIS A 194 5.05 29.30 0.34
C HIS A 194 4.65 29.49 1.82
N ARG A 195 3.89 30.55 2.12
CA ARG A 195 3.37 30.77 3.48
C ARG A 195 2.41 29.69 3.91
N ARG A 196 1.51 29.20 3.03
CA ARG A 196 0.55 28.14 3.30
C ARG A 196 1.24 26.82 3.62
N VAL A 197 2.27 26.45 2.85
CA VAL A 197 3.04 25.20 3.05
C VAL A 197 3.79 25.26 4.37
N LEU A 198 4.38 26.40 4.72
CA LEU A 198 5.20 26.56 5.92
C LEU A 198 4.42 27.01 7.15
N GLU A 199 3.12 27.30 7.06
CA GLU A 199 2.30 27.66 8.21
C GLU A 199 2.44 26.73 9.42
N PRO A 200 2.50 25.36 9.24
CA PRO A 200 2.69 24.45 10.37
C PRO A 200 4.11 24.41 10.91
N LEU A 201 5.07 25.13 10.33
CA LEU A 201 6.49 25.08 10.71
C LEU A 201 6.71 25.55 12.17
N ALA A 202 5.98 26.56 12.61
CA ALA A 202 6.04 27.02 14.00
C ALA A 202 5.58 25.95 14.98
N ALA A 203 4.46 25.28 14.68
CA ALA A 203 3.96 24.17 15.47
C ALA A 203 4.95 22.97 15.46
N LEU A 204 5.53 22.65 14.29
CA LEU A 204 6.58 21.63 14.16
C LEU A 204 7.78 21.94 15.03
N ALA A 205 8.25 23.20 15.03
CA ALA A 205 9.37 23.65 15.85
C ALA A 205 9.05 23.57 17.36
N ASP A 206 7.83 23.91 17.78
CA ASP A 206 7.38 23.79 19.17
C ASP A 206 7.27 22.34 19.62
N HIS A 207 6.66 21.48 18.81
CA HIS A 207 6.60 20.04 19.09
C HIS A 207 7.98 19.41 19.11
N GLY A 208 8.87 19.83 18.20
CA GLY A 208 10.28 19.41 18.20
C GLY A 208 10.99 19.83 19.48
N ARG A 209 10.91 21.10 19.90
CA ARG A 209 11.49 21.58 21.17
C ARG A 209 10.93 20.82 22.38
N ARG A 210 9.63 20.58 22.43
CA ARG A 210 9.00 19.78 23.50
C ARG A 210 9.55 18.35 23.53
N THR A 211 9.64 17.71 22.37
CA THR A 211 10.20 16.36 22.26
C THR A 211 11.63 16.31 22.78
N TRP A 212 12.50 17.24 22.34
CA TRP A 212 13.89 17.29 22.78
C TRP A 212 14.05 17.67 24.26
N THR A 213 13.20 18.56 24.81
CA THR A 213 13.25 18.90 26.24
C THR A 213 12.78 17.75 27.12
N VAL A 214 11.73 17.03 26.71
CA VAL A 214 11.28 15.81 27.39
C VAL A 214 12.37 14.75 27.37
N TYR A 215 12.95 14.51 26.18
CA TYR A 215 14.05 13.56 26.02
C TYR A 215 15.28 13.97 26.84
N GLY A 216 15.73 15.21 26.76
CA GLY A 216 16.90 15.71 27.51
C GLY A 216 16.72 15.62 29.03
N ARG A 217 15.53 15.97 29.56
CA ARG A 217 15.21 15.82 30.99
C ARG A 217 15.22 14.35 31.42
N ALA A 218 14.70 13.48 30.58
CA ALA A 218 14.66 12.05 30.91
C ALA A 218 16.06 11.43 30.86
N VAL A 219 16.86 11.73 29.82
CA VAL A 219 18.28 11.30 29.74
C VAL A 219 19.09 11.85 30.91
N GLY A 220 18.91 13.13 31.26
CA GLY A 220 19.62 13.71 32.43
C GLY A 220 19.24 13.03 33.74
N ARG A 221 17.94 12.76 33.96
CA ARG A 221 17.47 12.06 35.17
C ARG A 221 17.92 10.59 35.21
N SER A 222 17.82 9.87 34.11
CA SER A 222 18.30 8.48 34.04
C SER A 222 19.83 8.41 34.11
N GLY A 223 20.54 9.39 33.51
CA GLY A 223 21.97 9.51 33.56
C GLY A 223 22.54 9.72 34.97
N LEU A 224 21.74 10.27 35.90
CA LEU A 224 22.07 10.36 37.32
C LEU A 224 21.62 9.14 38.12
N LEU A 225 20.40 8.66 37.87
CA LEU A 225 19.78 7.60 38.67
C LEU A 225 20.51 6.26 38.51
N LEU A 226 20.90 5.90 37.27
CA LEU A 226 21.55 4.62 37.01
C LEU A 226 22.94 4.51 37.70
N PRO A 227 23.85 5.49 37.60
CA PRO A 227 25.11 5.48 38.36
C PRO A 227 24.88 5.49 39.89
N LEU A 228 23.91 6.27 40.38
CA LEU A 228 23.59 6.28 41.83
C LEU A 228 23.11 4.93 42.33
N LEU A 229 22.28 4.24 41.57
CA LEU A 229 21.81 2.88 41.88
C LEU A 229 22.98 1.89 41.89
N MET A 230 23.86 2.00 40.89
CA MET A 230 25.10 1.21 40.82
C MET A 230 26.00 1.47 42.03
N LEU A 231 26.21 2.75 42.43
CA LEU A 231 26.98 3.13 43.59
C LEU A 231 26.35 2.60 44.88
N LEU A 232 25.00 2.61 45.00
CA LEU A 232 24.29 2.06 46.14
C LEU A 232 24.55 0.55 46.28
N VAL A 233 24.39 -0.20 45.17
CA VAL A 233 24.67 -1.65 45.16
C VAL A 233 26.10 -1.94 45.50
N LEU A 234 27.06 -1.18 44.91
CA LEU A 234 28.49 -1.34 45.16
C LEU A 234 28.89 -0.97 46.60
N ALA A 235 28.28 0.08 47.19
CA ALA A 235 28.48 0.47 48.57
C ALA A 235 28.00 -0.62 49.55
N VAL A 236 26.79 -1.16 49.33
CA VAL A 236 26.28 -2.27 50.13
C VAL A 236 27.15 -3.51 50.00
N ALA A 237 27.54 -3.88 48.76
CA ALA A 237 28.42 -5.00 48.52
C ALA A 237 29.82 -4.80 49.15
N GLY A 238 30.35 -3.57 49.11
CA GLY A 238 31.63 -3.21 49.80
C GLY A 238 31.52 -3.34 51.33
N LEU A 239 30.42 -2.90 51.94
CA LEU A 239 30.17 -3.09 53.37
C LEU A 239 30.09 -4.59 53.75
N ARG A 240 29.44 -5.38 52.91
CA ARG A 240 29.32 -6.85 53.08
C ARG A 240 30.67 -7.55 52.94
N LEU A 241 31.53 -7.06 52.01
CA LEU A 241 32.92 -7.51 51.88
C LEU A 241 33.71 -7.18 53.14
N GLY A 242 33.63 -5.93 53.65
CA GLY A 242 34.31 -5.51 54.88
C GLY A 242 33.88 -6.28 56.12
N ALA A 243 32.61 -6.78 56.14
CA ALA A 243 32.07 -7.66 57.16
C ALA A 243 32.49 -9.15 56.96
N GLY A 244 33.24 -9.48 55.93
CA GLY A 244 33.64 -10.85 55.61
C GLY A 244 32.49 -11.76 55.10
N ALA A 245 31.35 -11.19 54.71
CA ALA A 245 30.17 -11.93 54.28
C ALA A 245 30.21 -12.33 52.81
N ILE A 246 30.98 -11.60 52.01
CA ILE A 246 31.21 -11.89 50.56
C ILE A 246 32.71 -11.79 50.24
N GLY A 247 33.15 -12.50 49.18
CA GLY A 247 34.51 -12.44 48.67
C GLY A 247 34.74 -11.29 47.66
N VAL A 248 36.00 -11.04 47.31
CA VAL A 248 36.36 -10.02 46.31
C VAL A 248 35.78 -10.35 44.92
N GLY A 249 35.81 -11.64 44.53
CA GLY A 249 35.24 -12.08 43.29
C GLY A 249 33.70 -11.97 43.26
N GLU A 250 33.05 -12.21 44.43
CA GLU A 250 31.61 -12.00 44.57
C GLU A 250 31.24 -10.52 44.43
N LEU A 251 32.04 -9.60 44.93
CA LEU A 251 31.88 -8.16 44.70
C LEU A 251 31.95 -7.80 43.19
N VAL A 252 32.92 -8.38 42.48
CA VAL A 252 33.05 -8.19 41.02
C VAL A 252 31.83 -8.76 40.30
N ALA A 253 31.39 -9.95 40.66
CA ALA A 253 30.19 -10.56 40.11
C ALA A 253 28.94 -9.72 40.38
N ALA A 254 28.75 -9.23 41.62
CA ALA A 254 27.65 -8.37 42.01
C ALA A 254 27.61 -7.06 41.19
N SER A 255 28.77 -6.44 40.95
CA SER A 255 28.85 -5.22 40.11
C SER A 255 28.41 -5.49 38.66
N ARG A 256 28.76 -6.64 38.10
CA ARG A 256 28.35 -7.07 36.75
C ARG A 256 26.88 -7.41 36.68
N TYR A 257 26.34 -8.16 37.63
CA TYR A 257 24.93 -8.44 37.72
C TYR A 257 24.10 -7.17 37.91
N ALA A 258 24.52 -6.23 38.73
CA ALA A 258 23.87 -4.95 38.88
C ALA A 258 23.80 -4.18 37.54
N SER A 259 24.89 -4.19 36.74
CA SER A 259 24.87 -3.55 35.42
C SER A 259 23.94 -4.21 34.44
N LEU A 260 23.84 -5.54 34.43
CA LEU A 260 22.88 -6.30 33.60
C LEU A 260 21.42 -6.06 34.03
N ALA A 261 21.15 -6.00 35.33
CA ALA A 261 19.82 -5.76 35.88
C ALA A 261 19.28 -4.35 35.55
N VAL A 262 20.17 -3.36 35.47
CA VAL A 262 19.83 -1.98 35.11
C VAL A 262 19.50 -1.83 33.60
N GLY A 263 19.82 -2.80 32.75
CA GLY A 263 19.53 -2.83 31.31
C GLY A 263 18.04 -2.85 30.91
N ILE A 264 17.11 -2.66 31.87
CA ILE A 264 15.64 -2.58 31.67
C ILE A 264 15.24 -1.53 30.60
N GLY A 265 16.09 -0.53 30.32
CA GLY A 265 15.86 0.46 29.26
C GLY A 265 15.66 -0.16 27.87
N ALA A 266 16.34 -1.26 27.58
CA ALA A 266 16.19 -1.99 26.32
C ALA A 266 14.78 -2.61 26.16
N LEU A 267 14.16 -3.02 27.27
CA LEU A 267 12.81 -3.60 27.28
C LEU A 267 11.75 -2.60 26.81
N THR A 268 11.86 -1.33 27.21
CA THR A 268 10.91 -0.29 26.74
C THR A 268 11.03 -0.02 25.24
N GLY A 269 12.25 -0.04 24.71
CA GLY A 269 12.50 0.04 23.27
C GLY A 269 11.84 -1.14 22.53
N ALA A 270 12.00 -2.37 23.05
CA ALA A 270 11.41 -3.57 22.50
C ALA A 270 9.87 -3.56 22.55
N LEU A 271 9.27 -3.15 23.67
CA LEU A 271 7.82 -3.01 23.81
C LEU A 271 7.26 -1.93 22.87
N GLY A 272 7.93 -0.79 22.74
CA GLY A 272 7.56 0.26 21.80
C GLY A 272 7.63 -0.22 20.34
N SER A 273 8.67 -0.98 19.99
CA SER A 273 8.80 -1.59 18.66
C SER A 273 7.71 -2.63 18.42
N LEU A 274 7.40 -3.49 19.39
CA LEU A 274 6.32 -4.47 19.28
C LEU A 274 4.94 -3.80 19.10
N ALA A 275 4.70 -2.69 19.81
CA ALA A 275 3.47 -1.91 19.65
C ALA A 275 3.36 -1.33 18.22
N ARG A 276 4.45 -0.78 17.67
CA ARG A 276 4.50 -0.30 16.27
C ARG A 276 4.26 -1.42 15.28
N SER A 277 4.94 -2.56 15.43
CA SER A 277 4.76 -3.73 14.56
C SER A 277 3.31 -4.25 14.59
N ARG A 278 2.68 -4.26 15.77
CA ARG A 278 1.26 -4.63 15.92
C ARG A 278 0.32 -3.63 15.24
N ALA A 279 0.58 -2.34 15.37
CA ALA A 279 -0.20 -1.31 14.69
C ALA A 279 -0.04 -1.40 13.16
N ALA A 280 1.17 -1.65 12.68
CA ALA A 280 1.46 -1.88 11.27
C ALA A 280 0.73 -3.13 10.75
N ALA A 281 0.76 -4.25 11.46
CA ALA A 281 0.04 -5.47 11.09
C ALA A 281 -1.48 -5.23 10.98
N ARG A 282 -2.07 -4.52 11.97
CA ARG A 282 -3.50 -4.14 11.92
C ARG A 282 -3.83 -3.25 10.72
N SER A 283 -2.91 -2.38 10.30
CA SER A 283 -3.12 -1.53 9.11
C SER A 283 -3.09 -2.31 7.80
N LEU A 284 -2.45 -3.49 7.77
CA LEU A 284 -2.41 -4.38 6.60
C LEU A 284 -3.62 -5.33 6.55
N ASP A 285 -4.28 -5.60 7.66
CA ASP A 285 -5.39 -6.55 7.77
C ASP A 285 -6.51 -6.28 6.74
N PRO A 286 -7.01 -5.04 6.54
CA PRO A 286 -8.02 -4.75 5.53
C PRO A 286 -7.57 -5.10 4.10
N LEU A 287 -6.27 -5.02 3.81
CA LEU A 287 -5.73 -5.35 2.49
C LEU A 287 -5.55 -6.87 2.30
N LEU A 288 -5.14 -7.57 3.35
CA LEU A 288 -4.95 -9.03 3.33
C LEU A 288 -6.29 -9.78 3.31
N THR A 289 -7.36 -9.16 3.83
CA THR A 289 -8.72 -9.71 3.84
C THR A 289 -9.53 -9.33 2.60
N LEU A 290 -8.98 -8.52 1.67
CA LEU A 290 -9.64 -8.25 0.40
C LEU A 290 -9.98 -9.57 -0.31
N ALA A 291 -11.26 -9.77 -0.57
CA ALA A 291 -11.74 -10.92 -1.31
C ALA A 291 -11.41 -10.72 -2.81
N PRO A 292 -10.84 -11.72 -3.48
CA PRO A 292 -10.77 -11.72 -4.94
C PRO A 292 -12.19 -11.76 -5.52
N LEU A 293 -12.34 -11.31 -6.76
CA LEU A 293 -13.60 -11.49 -7.48
C LEU A 293 -13.97 -13.00 -7.49
N PRO A 294 -15.16 -13.38 -6.98
CA PRO A 294 -15.56 -14.78 -6.93
C PRO A 294 -15.72 -15.35 -8.35
N HIS A 295 -15.24 -16.56 -8.59
CA HIS A 295 -15.47 -17.28 -9.84
C HIS A 295 -15.87 -18.73 -9.54
N ARG A 296 -16.79 -19.27 -10.33
CA ARG A 296 -17.37 -20.61 -10.08
C ARG A 296 -16.85 -21.68 -11.04
N GLY A 297 -15.94 -21.32 -11.98
CA GLY A 297 -15.32 -22.28 -12.90
C GLY A 297 -16.31 -23.00 -13.82
N LEU A 298 -17.40 -22.36 -14.19
CA LEU A 298 -18.39 -22.92 -15.11
C LEU A 298 -17.79 -23.08 -16.51
N GLY A 299 -18.08 -24.19 -17.13
CA GLY A 299 -17.59 -24.78 -18.36
C GLY A 299 -17.25 -23.91 -19.57
N PRO A 300 -17.03 -24.50 -20.74
CA PRO A 300 -16.61 -23.78 -21.94
C PRO A 300 -17.68 -22.76 -22.35
N VAL A 301 -17.25 -21.54 -22.65
CA VAL A 301 -18.10 -20.52 -23.27
C VAL A 301 -18.33 -20.93 -24.73
N PRO A 302 -19.56 -20.98 -25.23
CA PRO A 302 -19.85 -21.28 -26.63
C PRO A 302 -19.08 -20.35 -27.58
N ASP A 303 -18.69 -20.84 -28.74
CA ASP A 303 -18.12 -20.00 -29.79
C ASP A 303 -19.27 -19.25 -30.50
N ALA A 304 -19.56 -18.03 -30.03
CA ALA A 304 -20.68 -17.22 -30.46
C ALA A 304 -20.26 -15.74 -30.55
N PRO A 305 -21.00 -14.87 -31.23
CA PRO A 305 -20.56 -13.51 -31.54
C PRO A 305 -20.62 -12.52 -30.35
N GLY A 306 -20.80 -12.98 -29.10
CA GLY A 306 -20.80 -12.16 -27.90
C GLY A 306 -22.16 -11.55 -27.57
N HIS A 307 -23.21 -12.34 -27.54
CA HIS A 307 -24.53 -11.90 -27.06
C HIS A 307 -24.46 -11.53 -25.57
N LEU A 308 -24.73 -10.27 -25.23
CA LEU A 308 -24.67 -9.78 -23.86
C LEU A 308 -26.08 -9.55 -23.31
N GLU A 309 -26.31 -10.05 -22.09
CA GLU A 309 -27.58 -9.90 -21.40
C GLU A 309 -27.37 -9.45 -19.95
N LEU A 310 -28.00 -8.37 -19.56
CA LEU A 310 -28.07 -7.89 -18.18
C LEU A 310 -29.47 -8.17 -17.65
N ARG A 311 -29.59 -8.91 -16.55
CA ARG A 311 -30.84 -9.31 -15.93
C ARG A 311 -30.96 -8.71 -14.55
N ASP A 312 -31.88 -7.75 -14.39
CA ASP A 312 -32.21 -7.08 -13.14
C ASP A 312 -30.96 -6.55 -12.37
N VAL A 313 -30.05 -5.94 -13.13
CA VAL A 313 -28.76 -5.48 -12.60
C VAL A 313 -28.93 -4.25 -11.74
N GLY A 314 -28.48 -4.36 -10.47
CA GLY A 314 -28.38 -3.26 -9.52
C GLY A 314 -26.95 -3.11 -9.00
N VAL A 315 -26.52 -1.87 -8.78
CA VAL A 315 -25.24 -1.50 -8.20
C VAL A 315 -25.45 -0.39 -7.19
N GLU A 316 -24.90 -0.58 -5.99
CA GLU A 316 -24.94 0.40 -4.90
C GLU A 316 -23.53 0.84 -4.49
N GLN A 317 -23.36 2.09 -4.11
CA GLN A 317 -22.12 2.61 -3.55
C GLN A 317 -22.39 3.54 -2.38
N ASP A 318 -21.80 3.22 -1.21
CA ASP A 318 -21.93 4.02 0.01
C ASP A 318 -23.40 4.34 0.36
N GLY A 319 -24.29 3.36 0.19
CA GLY A 319 -25.74 3.49 0.43
C GLY A 319 -26.50 4.25 -0.66
N ARG A 320 -25.86 4.54 -1.81
CA ARG A 320 -26.51 5.22 -2.95
C ARG A 320 -26.62 4.28 -4.13
N PRO A 321 -27.83 4.11 -4.71
CA PRO A 321 -28.00 3.31 -5.92
C PRO A 321 -27.34 4.03 -7.11
N LEU A 322 -26.43 3.33 -7.80
CA LEU A 322 -25.80 3.78 -9.04
C LEU A 322 -26.47 3.20 -10.27
N LEU A 323 -26.96 1.94 -10.16
CA LEU A 323 -27.80 1.28 -11.14
C LEU A 323 -28.93 0.58 -10.41
N THR A 324 -30.12 0.58 -10.98
CA THR A 324 -31.32 -0.02 -10.37
C THR A 324 -32.14 -0.78 -11.41
N GLY A 325 -32.22 -2.10 -11.26
CA GLY A 325 -33.11 -2.95 -12.05
C GLY A 325 -32.88 -2.86 -13.56
N VAL A 326 -31.60 -2.84 -13.99
CA VAL A 326 -31.27 -2.69 -15.41
C VAL A 326 -31.47 -4.01 -16.14
N HIS A 327 -32.43 -4.03 -17.10
CA HIS A 327 -32.65 -5.11 -18.05
C HIS A 327 -32.19 -4.66 -19.44
N LEU A 328 -31.16 -5.29 -20.00
CA LEU A 328 -30.60 -4.89 -21.28
C LEU A 328 -30.10 -6.11 -22.05
N THR A 329 -30.50 -6.23 -23.31
CA THR A 329 -30.03 -7.26 -24.22
C THR A 329 -29.35 -6.63 -25.43
N VAL A 330 -28.09 -7.06 -25.69
CA VAL A 330 -27.31 -6.63 -26.84
C VAL A 330 -27.04 -7.85 -27.72
N PRO A 331 -27.62 -7.91 -28.90
CA PRO A 331 -27.40 -9.03 -29.83
C PRO A 331 -25.93 -9.16 -30.20
N GLY A 332 -25.45 -10.40 -30.36
CA GLY A 332 -24.06 -10.66 -30.72
C GLY A 332 -23.65 -9.97 -32.02
N GLY A 333 -22.42 -9.42 -32.05
CA GLY A 333 -21.87 -8.73 -33.21
C GLY A 333 -22.42 -7.33 -33.49
N THR A 334 -23.37 -6.83 -32.67
CA THR A 334 -23.97 -5.50 -32.84
C THR A 334 -23.28 -4.44 -31.97
N SER A 335 -23.59 -3.17 -32.22
CA SER A 335 -23.14 -2.03 -31.46
C SER A 335 -24.26 -1.41 -30.63
N LEU A 336 -23.98 -1.13 -29.36
CA LEU A 336 -24.85 -0.41 -28.45
C LEU A 336 -24.20 0.90 -28.02
N ALA A 337 -24.85 2.02 -28.27
CA ALA A 337 -24.47 3.30 -27.67
C ALA A 337 -25.17 3.46 -26.30
N VAL A 338 -24.41 3.75 -25.26
CA VAL A 338 -24.95 4.08 -23.94
C VAL A 338 -24.90 5.59 -23.78
N VAL A 339 -26.07 6.22 -23.65
CA VAL A 339 -26.22 7.67 -23.54
C VAL A 339 -26.96 8.07 -22.25
N GLY A 340 -26.82 9.33 -21.85
CA GLY A 340 -27.48 9.89 -20.67
C GLY A 340 -26.65 11.04 -20.09
N ARG A 341 -27.22 11.76 -19.14
CA ARG A 341 -26.56 12.88 -18.46
C ARG A 341 -25.30 12.42 -17.70
N SER A 342 -24.42 13.35 -17.37
CA SER A 342 -23.30 13.05 -16.48
C SER A 342 -23.83 12.53 -15.13
N GLY A 343 -23.22 11.47 -14.60
CA GLY A 343 -23.69 10.83 -13.36
C GLY A 343 -24.86 9.83 -13.52
N SER A 344 -25.41 9.61 -14.72
CA SER A 344 -26.53 8.68 -14.93
C SER A 344 -26.19 7.18 -14.81
N GLY A 345 -24.91 6.80 -14.54
CA GLY A 345 -24.51 5.40 -14.37
C GLY A 345 -23.89 4.73 -15.60
N LYS A 346 -23.54 5.48 -16.67
CA LYS A 346 -23.00 4.91 -17.92
C LYS A 346 -21.70 4.11 -17.73
N SER A 347 -20.73 4.67 -17.03
CA SER A 347 -19.45 3.98 -16.75
C SER A 347 -19.63 2.79 -15.80
N GLN A 348 -20.59 2.87 -14.87
CA GLN A 348 -20.95 1.73 -14.03
C GLN A 348 -21.57 0.60 -14.85
N LEU A 349 -22.46 0.93 -15.79
CA LEU A 349 -23.01 -0.06 -16.72
C LEU A 349 -21.90 -0.72 -17.55
N ALA A 350 -20.98 0.08 -18.11
CA ALA A 350 -19.82 -0.41 -18.83
C ALA A 350 -18.93 -1.32 -17.96
N ALA A 351 -18.68 -0.93 -16.70
CA ALA A 351 -17.88 -1.71 -15.77
C ALA A 351 -18.53 -3.05 -15.40
N VAL A 352 -19.85 -3.07 -15.19
CA VAL A 352 -20.59 -4.30 -14.90
C VAL A 352 -20.69 -5.19 -16.14
N ALA A 353 -20.93 -4.62 -17.32
CA ALA A 353 -21.05 -5.36 -18.59
C ALA A 353 -19.80 -6.19 -18.91
N GLY A 354 -18.63 -5.76 -18.50
CA GLY A 354 -17.38 -6.52 -18.68
C GLY A 354 -16.78 -7.04 -17.38
N ARG A 355 -17.55 -7.02 -16.29
CA ARG A 355 -17.12 -7.53 -14.99
C ARG A 355 -15.82 -6.92 -14.46
N LEU A 356 -15.68 -5.61 -14.53
CA LEU A 356 -14.75 -4.84 -13.70
C LEU A 356 -15.38 -4.53 -12.33
N LEU A 357 -16.72 -4.62 -12.28
CA LEU A 357 -17.55 -4.46 -11.12
C LEU A 357 -18.58 -5.58 -11.13
N ASP A 358 -18.69 -6.34 -10.05
CA ASP A 358 -19.79 -7.31 -9.89
C ASP A 358 -21.08 -6.55 -9.49
N PRO A 359 -22.25 -6.90 -10.02
CA PRO A 359 -23.51 -6.32 -9.59
C PRO A 359 -23.87 -6.79 -8.18
N ASP A 360 -24.48 -5.89 -7.37
CA ASP A 360 -25.02 -6.25 -6.05
C ASP A 360 -26.29 -7.08 -6.16
N THR A 361 -27.11 -6.84 -7.21
CA THR A 361 -28.28 -7.65 -7.57
C THR A 361 -28.28 -7.99 -9.04
N GLY A 362 -28.93 -9.08 -9.40
CA GLY A 362 -29.06 -9.53 -10.78
C GLY A 362 -27.84 -10.27 -11.30
N SER A 363 -27.72 -10.35 -12.63
CA SER A 363 -26.63 -11.08 -13.28
C SER A 363 -26.33 -10.53 -14.68
N VAL A 364 -25.08 -10.76 -15.14
CA VAL A 364 -24.64 -10.46 -16.50
C VAL A 364 -24.20 -11.75 -17.17
N LEU A 365 -24.70 -11.99 -18.37
CA LEU A 365 -24.40 -13.19 -19.15
C LEU A 365 -23.76 -12.78 -20.48
N LEU A 366 -22.76 -13.54 -20.92
CA LEU A 366 -22.17 -13.46 -22.24
C LEU A 366 -22.38 -14.80 -22.94
N ASP A 367 -23.10 -14.79 -24.06
CA ASP A 367 -23.50 -16.00 -24.79
C ASP A 367 -24.20 -17.05 -23.89
N GLY A 368 -25.06 -16.57 -22.98
CA GLY A 368 -25.80 -17.40 -22.03
C GLY A 368 -25.02 -17.85 -20.79
N VAL A 369 -23.71 -17.57 -20.72
CA VAL A 369 -22.86 -17.95 -19.58
C VAL A 369 -22.71 -16.76 -18.62
N PRO A 370 -23.06 -16.91 -17.32
CA PRO A 370 -22.88 -15.85 -16.34
C PRO A 370 -21.39 -15.45 -16.22
N LEU A 371 -21.09 -14.16 -16.31
CA LEU A 371 -19.72 -13.66 -16.18
C LEU A 371 -19.09 -14.01 -14.83
N ALA A 372 -19.89 -14.04 -13.76
CA ALA A 372 -19.46 -14.44 -12.41
C ALA A 372 -19.02 -15.91 -12.33
N GLY A 373 -19.43 -16.75 -13.31
CA GLY A 373 -19.04 -18.14 -13.41
C GLY A 373 -17.73 -18.36 -14.18
N MET A 374 -17.28 -17.39 -14.97
CA MET A 374 -16.10 -17.54 -15.80
C MET A 374 -14.81 -17.41 -14.99
N GLU A 375 -13.79 -18.20 -15.33
CA GLU A 375 -12.43 -18.01 -14.83
C GLU A 375 -11.89 -16.64 -15.25
N PRO A 376 -11.23 -15.88 -14.35
CA PRO A 376 -10.76 -14.52 -14.65
C PRO A 376 -9.87 -14.41 -15.90
N ALA A 377 -8.94 -15.35 -16.10
CA ALA A 377 -8.07 -15.34 -17.26
C ALA A 377 -8.85 -15.55 -18.57
N ARG A 378 -9.88 -16.41 -18.55
CA ARG A 378 -10.75 -16.62 -19.69
C ARG A 378 -11.64 -15.42 -19.94
N LEU A 379 -12.28 -14.87 -18.91
CA LEU A 379 -13.11 -13.67 -19.03
C LEU A 379 -12.32 -12.53 -19.71
N ARG A 380 -11.05 -12.35 -19.32
CA ARG A 380 -10.20 -11.31 -19.89
C ARG A 380 -9.75 -11.60 -21.33
N ARG A 381 -9.93 -12.80 -21.84
CA ARG A 381 -9.77 -13.12 -23.26
C ARG A 381 -11.03 -12.82 -24.08
N GLU A 382 -12.19 -12.77 -23.43
CA GLU A 382 -13.49 -12.52 -24.11
C GLU A 382 -13.83 -11.03 -24.13
N VAL A 383 -13.34 -10.23 -23.17
CA VAL A 383 -13.73 -8.83 -22.97
C VAL A 383 -12.55 -7.88 -23.09
N ALA A 384 -12.63 -6.98 -24.07
CA ALA A 384 -11.66 -5.89 -24.29
C ALA A 384 -12.22 -4.57 -23.74
N TYR A 385 -11.30 -3.70 -23.26
CA TYR A 385 -11.63 -2.36 -22.79
C TYR A 385 -10.75 -1.30 -23.40
N ALA A 386 -11.36 -0.16 -23.78
CA ALA A 386 -10.69 1.11 -23.97
C ALA A 386 -11.31 2.15 -23.03
N PHE A 387 -10.47 2.85 -22.28
CA PHE A 387 -10.86 3.85 -21.30
C PHE A 387 -10.57 5.27 -21.79
N ALA A 388 -11.30 6.26 -21.28
CA ALA A 388 -11.04 7.68 -21.53
C ALA A 388 -9.60 8.08 -21.16
N ARG A 389 -9.10 7.57 -20.04
CA ARG A 389 -7.74 7.80 -19.55
C ARG A 389 -7.03 6.46 -19.33
N PRO A 390 -6.45 5.89 -20.40
CA PRO A 390 -5.82 4.59 -20.29
C PRO A 390 -4.51 4.67 -19.49
N ALA A 391 -4.32 3.73 -18.55
CA ALA A 391 -3.01 3.48 -17.99
C ALA A 391 -2.14 2.79 -19.05
N LEU A 392 -0.95 3.36 -19.28
CA LEU A 392 0.03 2.79 -20.19
C LEU A 392 0.98 1.92 -19.36
N LEU A 393 0.83 0.60 -19.49
CA LEU A 393 1.58 -0.41 -18.73
C LEU A 393 2.49 -1.16 -19.73
N GLY A 394 3.71 -1.46 -19.29
CA GLY A 394 4.73 -2.11 -20.11
C GLY A 394 6.06 -1.36 -20.06
N THR A 395 7.12 -1.96 -20.57
CA THR A 395 8.44 -1.33 -20.67
C THR A 395 8.50 -0.42 -21.90
N THR A 396 7.95 -0.87 -23.01
CA THR A 396 7.93 -0.17 -24.29
C THR A 396 6.50 0.17 -24.71
N VAL A 397 6.36 1.01 -25.72
CA VAL A 397 5.06 1.33 -26.33
C VAL A 397 4.44 0.08 -26.98
N GLU A 398 5.25 -0.79 -27.57
CA GLU A 398 4.81 -2.10 -28.10
C GLU A 398 4.21 -2.96 -27.00
N ASP A 399 4.90 -3.09 -25.86
CA ASP A 399 4.38 -3.83 -24.68
C ASP A 399 3.05 -3.26 -24.19
N THR A 400 2.88 -1.94 -24.26
CA THR A 400 1.62 -1.29 -23.86
C THR A 400 0.45 -1.71 -24.75
N ILE A 401 0.67 -1.82 -26.06
CA ILE A 401 -0.37 -2.26 -27.01
C ILE A 401 -0.60 -3.76 -26.86
N ALA A 402 0.47 -4.55 -26.69
CA ALA A 402 0.42 -5.99 -26.51
C ALA A 402 -0.08 -6.42 -25.11
N HIS A 403 -0.30 -5.46 -24.19
CA HIS A 403 -0.62 -5.76 -22.78
C HIS A 403 -1.97 -6.47 -22.65
N GLY A 404 -1.92 -7.75 -22.27
CA GLY A 404 -3.12 -8.58 -22.11
C GLY A 404 -2.78 -10.00 -21.61
N PRO A 405 -3.77 -10.87 -21.41
CA PRO A 405 -3.57 -12.27 -20.98
C PRO A 405 -3.04 -13.19 -22.09
N TRP A 406 -2.70 -12.63 -23.22
CA TRP A 406 -2.07 -13.29 -24.38
C TRP A 406 -0.93 -12.41 -24.88
N THR A 407 -0.01 -13.01 -25.61
CA THR A 407 1.05 -12.26 -26.28
C THR A 407 0.57 -11.96 -27.70
N ALA A 408 0.22 -10.70 -27.98
CA ALA A 408 -0.11 -10.28 -29.33
C ALA A 408 1.15 -10.34 -30.21
N PRO A 409 1.11 -10.97 -31.39
CA PRO A 409 2.25 -10.97 -32.28
C PRO A 409 2.51 -9.54 -32.81
N PRO A 410 3.77 -9.20 -33.18
CA PRO A 410 4.13 -7.84 -33.61
C PRO A 410 3.27 -7.30 -34.76
N ASP A 411 2.86 -8.15 -35.69
CA ASP A 411 2.00 -7.74 -36.81
C ASP A 411 0.60 -7.33 -36.34
N ALA A 412 0.01 -8.05 -35.38
CA ALA A 412 -1.28 -7.68 -34.78
C ALA A 412 -1.18 -6.37 -33.98
N VAL A 413 -0.05 -6.13 -33.31
CA VAL A 413 0.22 -4.85 -32.63
C VAL A 413 0.24 -3.70 -33.60
N ARG A 414 0.93 -3.86 -34.75
CA ARG A 414 1.01 -2.83 -35.79
C ARG A 414 -0.35 -2.60 -36.47
N GLU A 415 -1.08 -3.67 -36.77
CA GLU A 415 -2.43 -3.57 -37.33
C GLU A 415 -3.37 -2.81 -36.38
N ALA A 416 -3.34 -3.15 -35.08
CA ALA A 416 -4.11 -2.46 -34.05
C ALA A 416 -3.71 -0.97 -33.92
N ALA A 417 -2.42 -0.66 -33.99
CA ALA A 417 -1.93 0.71 -33.98
C ALA A 417 -2.41 1.51 -35.20
N ARG A 418 -2.41 0.92 -36.41
CA ARG A 418 -2.95 1.55 -37.61
C ARG A 418 -4.47 1.77 -37.46
N ALA A 419 -5.21 0.78 -36.97
CA ALA A 419 -6.65 0.88 -36.72
C ALA A 419 -6.99 2.02 -35.74
N ALA A 420 -6.16 2.23 -34.71
CA ALA A 420 -6.28 3.32 -33.75
C ALA A 420 -5.65 4.64 -34.22
N ARG A 421 -5.10 4.71 -35.44
CA ARG A 421 -4.33 5.87 -35.98
C ARG A 421 -3.16 6.26 -35.08
N ALA A 422 -2.54 5.27 -34.43
CA ALA A 422 -1.38 5.47 -33.58
C ALA A 422 -0.04 5.28 -34.34
N ASP A 423 0.00 4.45 -35.36
CA ASP A 423 1.21 4.09 -36.13
C ASP A 423 2.01 5.31 -36.60
N GLY A 424 1.32 6.35 -37.09
CA GLY A 424 1.98 7.56 -37.65
C GLY A 424 2.83 8.32 -36.62
N PHE A 425 2.31 8.55 -35.41
CA PHE A 425 3.09 9.24 -34.37
C PHE A 425 4.10 8.31 -33.71
N LEU A 426 3.81 7.00 -33.64
CA LEU A 426 4.75 6.03 -33.11
C LEU A 426 6.02 5.94 -33.96
N ALA A 427 5.90 6.05 -35.28
CA ALA A 427 7.05 6.07 -36.18
C ALA A 427 7.95 7.31 -35.98
N LEU A 428 7.44 8.39 -35.39
CA LEU A 428 8.19 9.61 -35.10
C LEU A 428 8.91 9.59 -33.74
N LEU A 429 8.62 8.59 -32.89
CA LEU A 429 9.31 8.44 -31.61
C LEU A 429 10.77 8.00 -31.81
N PRO A 430 11.71 8.34 -30.90
CA PRO A 430 13.15 8.07 -31.06
C PRO A 430 13.50 6.61 -31.41
N TYR A 431 12.75 5.66 -30.84
CA TYR A 431 12.93 4.22 -31.05
C TYR A 431 11.66 3.56 -31.60
N GLY A 432 10.73 4.34 -32.19
CA GLY A 432 9.47 3.83 -32.72
C GLY A 432 8.68 3.07 -31.62
N TYR A 433 8.24 1.87 -31.96
CA TYR A 433 7.50 0.98 -31.03
C TYR A 433 8.33 0.52 -29.81
N ALA A 434 9.67 0.48 -29.93
CA ALA A 434 10.58 0.12 -28.84
C ALA A 434 10.88 1.28 -27.88
N THR A 435 10.28 2.46 -28.10
CA THR A 435 10.46 3.61 -27.20
C THR A 435 9.94 3.25 -25.80
N PRO A 436 10.74 3.47 -24.72
CA PRO A 436 10.27 3.30 -23.35
C PRO A 436 9.06 4.19 -23.07
N VAL A 437 8.02 3.62 -22.45
CA VAL A 437 6.75 4.36 -22.17
C VAL A 437 6.98 5.59 -21.30
N ALA A 438 7.93 5.51 -20.35
CA ALA A 438 8.28 6.61 -19.45
C ALA A 438 8.88 7.81 -20.19
N ASP A 439 9.57 7.56 -21.31
CA ASP A 439 10.30 8.58 -22.10
C ASP A 439 9.50 9.06 -23.31
N ALA A 440 8.33 8.48 -23.57
CA ALA A 440 7.50 8.83 -24.71
C ALA A 440 6.71 10.14 -24.43
N PRO A 441 6.97 11.24 -25.18
CA PRO A 441 6.30 12.53 -25.00
C PRO A 441 4.90 12.51 -25.60
N LEU A 442 3.98 11.76 -25.01
CA LEU A 442 2.64 11.53 -25.51
C LEU A 442 1.65 12.59 -25.04
N SER A 443 0.92 13.19 -25.96
CA SER A 443 -0.26 14.02 -25.69
C SER A 443 -1.43 13.17 -25.13
N GLY A 444 -2.45 13.81 -24.55
CA GLY A 444 -3.64 13.11 -24.07
C GLY A 444 -4.35 12.29 -25.13
N GLY A 445 -4.50 12.83 -26.35
CA GLY A 445 -5.11 12.12 -27.48
C GLY A 445 -4.26 10.95 -27.99
N GLU A 446 -2.93 11.06 -27.96
CA GLU A 446 -2.03 9.95 -28.31
C GLU A 446 -2.07 8.81 -27.30
N ARG A 447 -2.12 9.14 -25.99
CA ARG A 447 -2.33 8.15 -24.93
C ARG A 447 -3.66 7.42 -25.11
N GLN A 448 -4.73 8.14 -25.46
CA GLN A 448 -6.04 7.55 -25.72
C GLN A 448 -6.01 6.61 -26.92
N ARG A 449 -5.32 6.99 -28.02
CA ARG A 449 -5.11 6.14 -29.21
C ARG A 449 -4.31 4.87 -28.88
N LEU A 450 -3.32 4.93 -27.98
CA LEU A 450 -2.62 3.73 -27.50
C LEU A 450 -3.55 2.79 -26.72
N GLY A 451 -4.43 3.35 -25.87
CA GLY A 451 -5.46 2.57 -25.19
C GLY A 451 -6.45 1.90 -26.14
N LEU A 452 -6.83 2.59 -27.23
CA LEU A 452 -7.64 2.03 -28.31
C LEU A 452 -6.87 0.95 -29.08
N ALA A 453 -5.59 1.17 -29.41
CA ALA A 453 -4.76 0.17 -30.08
C ALA A 453 -4.67 -1.12 -29.26
N ARG A 454 -4.47 -1.02 -27.92
CA ARG A 454 -4.52 -2.17 -27.02
C ARG A 454 -5.85 -2.91 -27.09
N ALA A 455 -6.96 -2.19 -27.08
CA ALA A 455 -8.28 -2.80 -27.18
C ALA A 455 -8.52 -3.44 -28.57
N PHE A 456 -7.93 -2.90 -29.62
CA PHE A 456 -8.00 -3.47 -30.97
C PHE A 456 -7.07 -4.66 -31.18
N ALA A 457 -5.95 -4.72 -30.50
CA ALA A 457 -5.08 -5.91 -30.51
C ALA A 457 -5.76 -7.11 -29.83
N HIS A 458 -6.79 -6.84 -29.03
CA HIS A 458 -7.52 -7.86 -28.28
C HIS A 458 -8.46 -8.68 -29.17
N PRO A 459 -8.42 -10.03 -29.12
CA PRO A 459 -9.26 -10.90 -29.98
C PRO A 459 -10.67 -11.14 -29.43
N GLY A 460 -11.05 -10.51 -28.31
CA GLY A 460 -12.31 -10.77 -27.60
C GLY A 460 -13.57 -10.42 -28.39
N ARG A 461 -14.66 -11.05 -28.00
CA ARG A 461 -15.99 -10.91 -28.60
C ARG A 461 -16.82 -9.75 -28.07
N LEU A 462 -16.43 -9.18 -26.93
CA LEU A 462 -17.05 -8.01 -26.33
C LEU A 462 -16.02 -6.90 -26.21
N LEU A 463 -16.26 -5.77 -26.86
CA LEU A 463 -15.42 -4.57 -26.80
C LEU A 463 -16.20 -3.46 -26.13
N ILE A 464 -15.66 -2.94 -25.03
CA ILE A 464 -16.26 -1.86 -24.25
C ILE A 464 -15.40 -0.62 -24.38
N LEU A 465 -16.00 0.47 -24.87
CA LEU A 465 -15.39 1.77 -25.05
C LEU A 465 -16.01 2.74 -24.04
N ASP A 466 -15.36 2.93 -22.89
CA ASP A 466 -15.82 3.86 -21.86
C ASP A 466 -15.20 5.23 -22.11
N ASP A 467 -15.93 6.08 -22.83
CA ASP A 467 -15.54 7.44 -23.24
C ASP A 467 -14.20 7.50 -24.00
N ALA A 468 -13.80 6.41 -24.64
CA ALA A 468 -12.50 6.23 -25.26
C ALA A 468 -12.32 7.05 -26.56
N LEU A 469 -13.33 7.73 -27.04
CA LEU A 469 -13.30 8.54 -28.26
C LEU A 469 -13.39 10.05 -28.00
N SER A 470 -13.55 10.48 -26.75
CA SER A 470 -13.87 11.87 -26.38
C SER A 470 -12.80 12.91 -26.73
N SER A 471 -11.53 12.54 -26.65
CA SER A 471 -10.39 13.44 -26.91
C SER A 471 -9.85 13.36 -28.35
N LEU A 472 -10.54 12.62 -29.24
CA LEU A 472 -10.15 12.51 -30.63
C LEU A 472 -10.70 13.66 -31.47
N ASP A 473 -9.89 14.16 -32.40
CA ASP A 473 -10.36 15.06 -33.45
C ASP A 473 -11.31 14.33 -34.41
N THR A 474 -12.12 15.09 -35.14
CA THR A 474 -13.18 14.55 -36.00
C THR A 474 -12.65 13.58 -37.08
N VAL A 475 -11.46 13.85 -37.62
CA VAL A 475 -10.88 13.02 -38.68
C VAL A 475 -10.39 11.70 -38.09
N THR A 476 -9.66 11.75 -37.01
CA THR A 476 -9.18 10.56 -36.29
C THR A 476 -10.35 9.71 -35.78
N GLU A 477 -11.36 10.34 -35.20
CA GLU A 477 -12.58 9.65 -34.75
C GLU A 477 -13.28 8.92 -35.91
N HIS A 478 -13.39 9.54 -37.10
CA HIS A 478 -13.98 8.91 -38.25
C HIS A 478 -13.22 7.64 -38.69
N HIS A 479 -11.87 7.69 -38.68
CA HIS A 479 -11.04 6.52 -39.05
C HIS A 479 -11.15 5.40 -38.02
N VAL A 480 -11.11 5.72 -36.71
CA VAL A 480 -11.27 4.75 -35.64
C VAL A 480 -12.64 4.07 -35.71
N ARG A 481 -13.69 4.81 -36.04
CA ARG A 481 -15.02 4.26 -36.26
C ARG A 481 -15.09 3.28 -37.44
N ARG A 482 -14.44 3.59 -38.55
CA ARG A 482 -14.34 2.62 -39.68
C ARG A 482 -13.68 1.31 -39.22
N ALA A 483 -12.64 1.39 -38.40
CA ALA A 483 -12.01 0.20 -37.82
C ALA A 483 -12.94 -0.58 -36.88
N LEU A 484 -13.80 0.12 -36.14
CA LEU A 484 -14.84 -0.50 -35.33
C LEU A 484 -15.93 -1.17 -36.20
N ASP A 485 -16.34 -0.52 -37.28
CA ASP A 485 -17.34 -1.04 -38.22
C ASP A 485 -16.83 -2.30 -38.96
N ALA A 486 -15.53 -2.37 -39.27
CA ALA A 486 -14.92 -3.57 -39.83
C ALA A 486 -14.98 -4.81 -38.92
N ARG A 487 -15.26 -4.63 -37.64
CA ARG A 487 -15.46 -5.69 -36.64
C ARG A 487 -16.94 -6.06 -36.45
N ALA A 488 -17.86 -5.40 -37.15
CA ALA A 488 -19.27 -5.71 -37.08
C ALA A 488 -19.54 -7.17 -37.45
N GLY A 489 -20.49 -7.79 -36.77
CA GLY A 489 -20.83 -9.21 -36.92
C GLY A 489 -19.91 -10.20 -36.19
N ARG A 490 -18.69 -9.79 -35.81
CA ARG A 490 -17.71 -10.64 -35.09
C ARG A 490 -17.52 -10.28 -33.64
N CYS A 491 -17.79 -9.03 -33.25
CA CYS A 491 -17.56 -8.51 -31.93
C CYS A 491 -18.69 -7.57 -31.53
N THR A 492 -19.28 -7.82 -30.37
CA THR A 492 -20.28 -6.93 -29.76
C THR A 492 -19.58 -5.72 -29.16
N ARG A 493 -20.12 -4.54 -29.38
CA ARG A 493 -19.50 -3.27 -28.99
C ARG A 493 -20.42 -2.47 -28.10
N ILE A 494 -19.94 -2.10 -26.91
CA ILE A 494 -20.61 -1.13 -26.02
C ILE A 494 -19.83 0.17 -26.09
N ILE A 495 -20.48 1.26 -26.43
CA ILE A 495 -19.86 2.57 -26.60
C ILE A 495 -20.57 3.56 -25.68
N VAL A 496 -19.89 3.98 -24.61
CA VAL A 496 -20.37 5.12 -23.82
C VAL A 496 -20.19 6.37 -24.67
N ALA A 497 -21.31 6.98 -25.06
CA ALA A 497 -21.33 8.04 -26.06
C ALA A 497 -21.79 9.37 -25.44
N HIS A 498 -20.99 10.40 -25.61
CA HIS A 498 -21.31 11.79 -25.29
C HIS A 498 -21.66 12.61 -26.53
N ARG A 499 -21.31 12.15 -27.73
CA ARG A 499 -21.55 12.86 -28.98
C ARG A 499 -22.72 12.23 -29.74
N LEU A 500 -23.55 13.08 -30.34
CA LEU A 500 -24.68 12.69 -31.20
C LEU A 500 -24.24 11.70 -32.29
N SER A 501 -23.10 11.99 -32.95
CA SER A 501 -22.56 11.16 -34.02
C SER A 501 -22.24 9.72 -33.61
N SER A 502 -21.94 9.48 -32.35
CA SER A 502 -21.69 8.14 -31.79
C SER A 502 -22.99 7.39 -31.56
N ALA A 503 -24.01 8.06 -31.06
CA ALA A 503 -25.34 7.48 -30.82
C ALA A 503 -26.07 7.15 -32.13
N ALA A 504 -26.00 8.07 -33.12
CA ALA A 504 -26.70 7.91 -34.41
C ALA A 504 -26.19 6.75 -35.27
N ARG A 505 -24.95 6.30 -35.07
CA ARG A 505 -24.35 5.20 -35.87
C ARG A 505 -24.43 3.84 -35.20
N ALA A 506 -24.78 3.78 -33.92
CA ALA A 506 -24.93 2.51 -33.23
C ALA A 506 -26.20 1.79 -33.71
N ASP A 507 -26.16 0.45 -33.78
CA ASP A 507 -27.29 -0.38 -34.15
C ASP A 507 -28.46 -0.18 -33.18
N ARG A 508 -28.12 0.04 -31.89
CA ARG A 508 -29.08 0.36 -30.82
C ARG A 508 -28.50 1.39 -29.84
N VAL A 509 -29.39 2.07 -29.16
CA VAL A 509 -29.07 3.03 -28.11
C VAL A 509 -29.76 2.59 -26.81
N ALA A 510 -29.02 2.63 -25.71
CA ALA A 510 -29.54 2.52 -24.36
C ALA A 510 -29.47 3.90 -23.68
N TRP A 511 -30.62 4.46 -23.35
CA TRP A 511 -30.69 5.74 -22.65
C TRP A 511 -30.84 5.51 -21.15
N LEU A 512 -29.81 5.91 -20.41
CA LEU A 512 -29.79 5.86 -18.95
C LEU A 512 -30.18 7.21 -18.34
N GLU A 513 -31.04 7.14 -17.32
CA GLU A 513 -31.40 8.25 -16.47
C GLU A 513 -31.47 7.79 -15.02
N ASP A 514 -30.76 8.50 -14.12
CA ASP A 514 -30.74 8.23 -12.67
C ASP A 514 -30.52 6.74 -12.32
N GLY A 515 -29.58 6.09 -12.99
CA GLY A 515 -29.23 4.69 -12.76
C GLY A 515 -30.23 3.67 -13.33
N ARG A 516 -31.24 4.10 -14.08
CA ARG A 516 -32.24 3.24 -14.70
C ARG A 516 -32.21 3.31 -16.21
N LEU A 517 -32.55 2.24 -16.84
CA LEU A 517 -32.75 2.21 -18.29
C LEU A 517 -34.11 2.86 -18.62
N ARG A 518 -34.08 4.06 -19.16
CA ARG A 518 -35.31 4.79 -19.54
C ARG A 518 -35.90 4.27 -20.84
N ALA A 519 -35.06 4.07 -21.85
CA ALA A 519 -35.50 3.56 -23.14
C ALA A 519 -34.35 2.83 -23.87
N THR A 520 -34.69 1.90 -24.73
CA THR A 520 -33.79 1.26 -25.70
C THR A 520 -34.45 1.22 -27.07
N GLY A 521 -33.72 1.59 -28.11
CA GLY A 521 -34.26 1.61 -29.48
C GLY A 521 -33.19 2.03 -30.48
N ARG A 522 -33.61 2.26 -31.71
CA ARG A 522 -32.77 2.91 -32.71
C ARG A 522 -32.67 4.40 -32.42
N HIS A 523 -31.58 5.04 -32.82
CA HIS A 523 -31.40 6.47 -32.63
C HIS A 523 -32.58 7.29 -33.19
N ASP A 524 -33.02 6.97 -34.41
CA ASP A 524 -34.11 7.68 -35.10
C ASP A 524 -35.44 7.59 -34.35
N GLU A 525 -35.72 6.45 -33.70
CA GLU A 525 -36.92 6.23 -32.87
C GLU A 525 -36.83 7.13 -31.60
N LEU A 526 -35.71 7.11 -30.92
CA LEU A 526 -35.51 7.88 -29.69
C LEU A 526 -35.40 9.38 -29.97
N TRP A 527 -34.96 9.79 -31.18
CA TRP A 527 -34.86 11.19 -31.56
C TRP A 527 -36.22 11.92 -31.56
N GLN A 528 -37.32 11.22 -31.59
CA GLN A 528 -38.63 11.81 -31.48
C GLN A 528 -38.92 12.35 -30.06
N ASP A 529 -38.25 11.82 -29.06
CA ASP A 529 -38.36 12.29 -27.68
C ASP A 529 -37.57 13.61 -27.46
N PRO A 530 -38.23 14.70 -27.02
CA PRO A 530 -37.57 15.98 -26.76
C PRO A 530 -36.49 15.91 -25.71
N GLU A 531 -36.66 15.08 -24.68
CA GLU A 531 -35.67 14.94 -23.60
C GLU A 531 -34.43 14.18 -24.07
N TYR A 532 -34.58 13.20 -24.95
CA TYR A 532 -33.48 12.54 -25.62
C TYR A 532 -32.68 13.52 -26.49
N ARG A 533 -33.34 14.38 -27.26
CA ARG A 533 -32.69 15.43 -28.04
C ARG A 533 -31.92 16.42 -27.16
N ALA A 534 -32.51 16.75 -26.01
CA ALA A 534 -31.90 17.67 -25.05
C ALA A 534 -30.54 17.17 -24.48
N LEU A 535 -30.29 15.86 -24.48
CA LEU A 535 -29.00 15.29 -24.08
C LEU A 535 -27.84 15.79 -24.95
N PHE A 536 -28.11 16.13 -26.22
CA PHE A 536 -27.12 16.53 -27.21
C PHE A 536 -27.19 18.03 -27.55
N SER A 537 -28.15 18.79 -27.00
CA SER A 537 -28.33 20.22 -27.29
C SER A 537 -27.27 21.11 -26.68
N THR A 538 -26.53 20.63 -25.69
CA THR A 538 -25.38 21.34 -25.09
C THR A 538 -24.13 21.34 -25.97
N ASP A 539 -24.08 20.50 -27.00
CA ASP A 539 -22.94 20.44 -27.95
C ASP A 539 -23.09 21.42 -29.15
N THR A 540 -24.20 22.12 -29.26
CA THR A 540 -24.40 23.15 -30.26
C THR A 540 -23.98 24.51 -29.67
N PRO A 541 -22.95 25.21 -30.18
CA PRO A 541 -22.64 26.56 -29.73
C PRO A 541 -23.88 27.41 -29.94
N SER A 542 -24.39 27.99 -28.85
CA SER A 542 -25.58 28.84 -28.85
C SER A 542 -25.39 30.01 -29.80
N SER A 543 -26.02 29.96 -30.96
CA SER A 543 -26.31 31.11 -31.83
C SER A 543 -27.41 31.97 -31.21
N ARG A 544 -27.30 32.31 -29.91
CA ARG A 544 -28.14 33.27 -29.20
C ARG A 544 -27.29 34.39 -28.65
N THR A 545 -26.83 35.28 -29.51
CA THR A 545 -26.46 36.64 -29.14
C THR A 545 -26.40 37.51 -30.40
N ALA A 546 -27.54 37.70 -31.07
CA ALA A 546 -27.68 38.71 -32.12
C ALA A 546 -29.12 39.22 -32.26
N ALA A 547 -29.86 39.39 -31.15
CA ALA A 547 -31.21 39.94 -31.23
C ALA A 547 -31.64 40.68 -29.96
N GLU A 548 -30.72 41.33 -29.21
CA GLU A 548 -31.12 42.33 -28.19
C GLU A 548 -30.05 43.43 -28.13
N THR A 549 -29.99 44.25 -29.17
CA THR A 549 -29.53 45.65 -29.09
C THR A 549 -30.21 46.42 -30.23
N ARG A 550 -31.41 46.85 -29.95
CA ARG A 550 -32.01 48.05 -30.54
C ARG A 550 -32.74 48.80 -29.47
#